data_25120e93f333c64d6f5997753b1312fa
#
_entry.id   25120e93f333c64d6f5997753b1312fa
#
_cell.length_a   1.000
_cell.length_b   1.000
_cell.length_c   1.000
_cell.angle_alpha   90.00
_cell.angle_beta   90.00
_cell.angle_gamma   90.00
#
_symmetry.space_group_name_H-M   'P 1'
#
loop_
_entity.id
_entity.type
_entity.pdbx_description
1 polymer ?
#
loop_
_entity_poly.entity_id
_entity_poly.type
_entity_poly.pdbx_seq_one_letter_code
_entity_poly.pdbx_strand_id
1 'polypeptide(L)'
;MAQETGYTTLNALICMITSASFVVSSPDVVSCPQSTLPEYAFIGRSNVGKSSLINMLTHNPRLAKTSQKPGKTLLINHFIINADTPQAWHLVDLPGYGYAQAGQKQREQLRAMIERYCLLRQPLVSMFVLIDCRHEPQAIDLQFMEWLGENEVPFAIVFTKADKLTKSRLALNVEAYRQKMLETWVELPPIFVTSAEKGIGESELLAYIEGVNRELESRG
;
A
#
# COMPACT_ATOMS: atom_id res chain seq x y z
N MET A 1 31.30 -39.72 0.15
CA MET A 1 31.36 -38.62 1.11
C MET A 1 30.53 -37.48 0.52
N ALA A 2 29.28 -37.40 0.97
CA ALA A 2 28.33 -36.36 0.53
C ALA A 2 28.54 -35.14 1.44
N GLN A 3 28.81 -33.98 0.84
CA GLN A 3 28.83 -32.70 1.55
C GLN A 3 27.39 -32.22 1.69
N GLU A 4 26.90 -32.27 2.93
CA GLU A 4 25.68 -31.59 3.34
C GLU A 4 25.93 -30.08 3.34
N THR A 5 25.38 -29.40 2.33
CA THR A 5 25.29 -27.94 2.35
C THR A 5 24.15 -27.56 3.31
N GLY A 6 24.58 -27.14 4.51
CA GLY A 6 23.67 -26.61 5.53
C GLY A 6 22.97 -25.34 5.07
N TYR A 7 21.71 -25.44 4.71
CA TYR A 7 20.81 -24.31 4.66
C TYR A 7 20.46 -23.92 6.10
N THR A 8 21.21 -22.96 6.61
CA THR A 8 20.86 -22.27 7.85
C THR A 8 19.53 -21.57 7.61
N THR A 9 18.48 -22.14 8.17
CA THR A 9 17.16 -21.52 8.24
C THR A 9 17.29 -20.26 9.09
N LEU A 10 17.53 -19.10 8.47
CA LEU A 10 17.33 -17.82 9.13
C LEU A 10 15.82 -17.75 9.38
N ASN A 11 15.40 -18.00 10.61
CA ASN A 11 14.09 -17.64 11.10
C ASN A 11 13.97 -16.11 10.93
N ALA A 12 13.41 -15.68 9.81
CA ALA A 12 12.95 -14.33 9.62
C ALA A 12 11.90 -14.10 10.71
N LEU A 13 12.25 -13.36 11.75
CA LEU A 13 11.29 -12.77 12.67
C LEU A 13 10.37 -11.90 11.79
N ILE A 14 9.23 -12.46 11.40
CA ILE A 14 8.20 -11.70 10.70
C ILE A 14 7.80 -10.58 11.65
N CYS A 15 7.91 -9.34 11.20
CA CYS A 15 7.49 -8.18 11.98
C CYS A 15 5.99 -8.30 12.25
N MET A 16 5.65 -8.81 13.41
CA MET A 16 4.27 -8.85 13.85
C MET A 16 3.86 -7.42 14.24
N ILE A 17 2.76 -6.96 13.71
CA ILE A 17 2.11 -5.76 14.23
C ILE A 17 1.54 -6.12 15.62
N THR A 18 2.17 -5.59 16.65
CA THR A 18 1.75 -5.79 18.06
C THR A 18 0.81 -4.72 18.56
N SER A 19 0.90 -3.53 17.95
CA SER A 19 0.00 -2.42 18.25
C SER A 19 -0.26 -1.57 17.01
N ALA A 20 -1.47 -1.04 16.90
CA ALA A 20 -1.85 -0.11 15.84
C ALA A 20 -2.89 0.87 16.40
N SER A 21 -2.62 2.17 16.28
CA SER A 21 -3.54 3.20 16.75
C SER A 21 -3.62 4.39 15.80
N PHE A 22 -4.78 5.01 15.75
CA PHE A 22 -5.03 6.22 14.99
C PHE A 22 -4.27 7.41 15.61
N VAL A 23 -3.60 8.19 14.77
CA VAL A 23 -2.88 9.41 15.18
C VAL A 23 -3.69 10.65 14.84
N VAL A 24 -3.90 10.90 13.54
CA VAL A 24 -4.57 12.12 13.07
C VAL A 24 -5.11 11.96 11.66
N SER A 25 -6.11 12.79 11.31
CA SER A 25 -6.56 13.02 9.94
C SER A 25 -6.15 14.42 9.49
N SER A 26 -5.35 14.52 8.45
CA SER A 26 -4.79 15.78 7.94
C SER A 26 -5.43 16.17 6.60
N PRO A 27 -5.81 17.44 6.41
CA PRO A 27 -6.40 17.90 5.16
C PRO A 27 -5.37 18.08 4.03
N ASP A 28 -4.10 18.15 4.36
CA ASP A 28 -2.99 18.34 3.43
C ASP A 28 -1.66 17.84 4.02
N VAL A 29 -0.60 17.83 3.21
CA VAL A 29 0.73 17.33 3.62
C VAL A 29 1.38 18.21 4.71
N VAL A 30 1.07 19.50 4.77
CA VAL A 30 1.67 20.44 5.74
C VAL A 30 1.12 20.17 7.14
N SER A 31 -0.14 19.73 7.22
CA SER A 31 -0.81 19.36 8.47
C SER A 31 -0.50 17.95 8.96
N CYS A 32 0.30 17.17 8.21
CA CYS A 32 0.71 15.83 8.62
C CYS A 32 1.64 15.88 9.84
N PRO A 33 1.69 14.82 10.66
CA PRO A 33 2.54 14.75 11.85
C PRO A 33 4.00 15.04 11.53
N GLN A 34 4.67 15.81 12.38
CA GLN A 34 6.10 15.98 12.31
C GLN A 34 6.76 14.73 12.93
N SER A 35 7.17 13.80 12.08
CA SER A 35 7.76 12.52 12.48
C SER A 35 8.88 12.15 11.51
N THR A 36 9.90 11.46 12.02
CA THR A 36 10.98 10.86 11.22
C THR A 36 10.78 9.35 11.02
N LEU A 37 9.72 8.77 11.59
CA LEU A 37 9.41 7.35 11.40
C LEU A 37 9.06 7.06 9.94
N PRO A 38 9.49 5.92 9.40
CA PRO A 38 9.13 5.50 8.04
C PRO A 38 7.62 5.50 7.81
N GLU A 39 7.18 5.99 6.66
CA GLU A 39 5.77 6.01 6.26
C GLU A 39 5.53 5.12 5.05
N TYR A 40 4.52 4.26 5.16
CA TYR A 40 4.00 3.43 4.08
C TYR A 40 2.57 3.84 3.77
N ALA A 41 2.36 4.40 2.58
CA ALA A 41 1.08 4.99 2.22
C ALA A 41 0.26 4.05 1.33
N PHE A 42 -0.98 3.82 1.70
CA PHE A 42 -1.94 2.96 1.01
C PHE A 42 -2.91 3.81 0.19
N ILE A 43 -3.00 3.53 -1.09
CA ILE A 43 -3.84 4.26 -2.03
C ILE A 43 -4.49 3.30 -3.03
N GLY A 44 -5.59 3.71 -3.63
CA GLY A 44 -6.27 2.94 -4.66
C GLY A 44 -7.63 3.52 -4.98
N ARG A 45 -8.36 2.95 -5.92
CA ARG A 45 -9.70 3.43 -6.26
C ARG A 45 -10.71 3.19 -5.14
N SER A 46 -11.84 3.89 -5.20
CA SER A 46 -12.96 3.66 -4.27
C SER A 46 -13.39 2.19 -4.29
N ASN A 47 -13.65 1.63 -3.11
CA ASN A 47 -14.08 0.24 -2.92
C ASN A 47 -13.08 -0.82 -3.40
N VAL A 48 -11.81 -0.47 -3.58
CA VAL A 48 -10.74 -1.44 -3.92
C VAL A 48 -10.48 -2.43 -2.79
N GLY A 49 -10.84 -2.12 -1.55
CA GLY A 49 -10.60 -2.96 -0.37
C GLY A 49 -9.54 -2.39 0.57
N LYS A 50 -9.15 -1.11 0.42
CA LYS A 50 -8.09 -0.47 1.18
C LYS A 50 -8.29 -0.55 2.70
N SER A 51 -9.42 -0.09 3.23
CA SER A 51 -9.70 -0.15 4.67
C SER A 51 -9.79 -1.60 5.19
N SER A 52 -10.28 -2.54 4.37
CA SER A 52 -10.30 -3.96 4.74
C SER A 52 -8.88 -4.53 4.84
N LEU A 53 -7.99 -4.18 3.91
CA LEU A 53 -6.60 -4.59 3.94
C LEU A 53 -5.88 -4.00 5.17
N ILE A 54 -6.05 -2.71 5.44
CA ILE A 54 -5.47 -2.04 6.61
C ILE A 54 -5.93 -2.73 7.91
N ASN A 55 -7.22 -3.00 8.03
CA ASN A 55 -7.79 -3.66 9.20
C ASN A 55 -7.27 -5.11 9.35
N MET A 56 -7.04 -5.81 8.25
CA MET A 56 -6.45 -7.16 8.25
C MET A 56 -5.00 -7.10 8.73
N LEU A 57 -4.16 -6.26 8.12
CA LEU A 57 -2.74 -6.12 8.49
C LEU A 57 -2.56 -5.73 9.96
N THR A 58 -3.45 -4.92 10.50
CA THR A 58 -3.36 -4.42 11.89
C THR A 58 -4.10 -5.28 12.90
N HIS A 59 -4.74 -6.37 12.47
CA HIS A 59 -5.62 -7.21 13.29
C HIS A 59 -6.67 -6.39 14.08
N ASN A 60 -7.03 -5.22 13.54
CA ASN A 60 -8.00 -4.30 14.17
C ASN A 60 -9.14 -3.96 13.19
N PRO A 61 -10.29 -4.64 13.28
CA PRO A 61 -11.38 -4.49 12.31
C PRO A 61 -12.06 -3.10 12.33
N ARG A 62 -11.69 -2.24 13.28
CA ARG A 62 -12.27 -0.90 13.44
C ARG A 62 -11.25 0.23 13.28
N LEU A 63 -10.00 -0.06 12.97
CA LEU A 63 -8.95 0.95 12.86
C LEU A 63 -9.23 1.89 11.66
N ALA A 64 -9.32 1.34 10.47
CA ALA A 64 -9.71 2.10 9.29
C ALA A 64 -11.22 1.96 9.04
N LYS A 65 -11.90 3.08 8.89
CA LYS A 65 -13.36 3.08 8.65
C LYS A 65 -13.67 2.51 7.28
N THR A 66 -14.35 1.37 7.25
CA THR A 66 -14.91 0.82 6.02
C THR A 66 -16.20 1.58 5.69
N SER A 67 -16.24 2.33 4.60
CA SER A 67 -17.47 2.97 4.15
C SER A 67 -17.88 2.42 2.79
N GLN A 68 -19.15 2.04 2.65
CA GLN A 68 -19.73 1.66 1.36
C GLN A 68 -20.11 2.88 0.49
N LYS A 69 -20.08 4.10 1.08
CA LYS A 69 -20.41 5.33 0.33
C LYS A 69 -19.12 5.97 -0.19
N PRO A 70 -18.98 6.15 -1.51
CA PRO A 70 -17.86 6.89 -2.10
C PRO A 70 -17.83 8.34 -1.60
N GLY A 71 -16.64 8.90 -1.42
CA GLY A 71 -16.47 10.35 -1.19
C GLY A 71 -16.30 10.80 0.27
N LYS A 72 -16.11 9.89 1.24
CA LYS A 72 -16.00 10.29 2.65
C LYS A 72 -14.57 10.58 3.15
N THR A 73 -13.55 10.09 2.50
CA THR A 73 -12.17 10.29 2.97
C THR A 73 -11.46 11.27 2.04
N LEU A 74 -11.54 12.54 2.36
CA LEU A 74 -10.75 13.60 1.73
C LEU A 74 -9.56 13.99 2.62
N LEU A 75 -9.17 13.13 3.56
CA LEU A 75 -8.14 13.37 4.55
C LEU A 75 -7.06 12.29 4.45
N ILE A 76 -5.86 12.67 4.77
CA ILE A 76 -4.71 11.79 4.95
C ILE A 76 -4.77 11.27 6.38
N ASN A 77 -5.00 9.97 6.57
CA ASN A 77 -5.12 9.38 7.89
C ASN A 77 -3.82 8.67 8.28
N HIS A 78 -3.22 9.08 9.39
CA HIS A 78 -2.03 8.45 9.95
C HIS A 78 -2.39 7.51 11.08
N PHE A 79 -1.77 6.33 11.05
CA PHE A 79 -1.81 5.33 12.11
C PHE A 79 -0.38 5.02 12.52
N ILE A 80 -0.10 4.97 13.82
CA ILE A 80 1.17 4.50 14.35
C ILE A 80 1.12 2.99 14.53
N ILE A 81 2.11 2.30 14.03
CA ILE A 81 2.29 0.86 14.17
C ILE A 81 3.47 0.60 15.10
N ASN A 82 3.30 -0.34 16.04
CA ASN A 82 4.31 -0.73 17.01
C ASN A 82 4.88 0.47 17.78
N ALA A 83 4.02 1.40 18.22
CA ALA A 83 4.41 2.56 19.00
C ALA A 83 5.29 2.13 20.20
N ASP A 84 6.21 3.01 20.59
CA ASP A 84 7.13 2.79 21.71
C ASP A 84 8.11 1.61 21.53
N THR A 85 8.30 1.13 20.31
CA THR A 85 9.31 0.13 19.95
C THR A 85 10.30 0.67 18.92
N PRO A 86 11.49 0.09 18.79
CA PRO A 86 12.41 0.43 17.70
C PRO A 86 11.84 0.16 16.30
N GLN A 87 10.86 -0.73 16.18
CA GLN A 87 10.19 -1.10 14.94
C GLN A 87 8.94 -0.25 14.66
N ALA A 88 8.83 0.95 15.24
CA ALA A 88 7.70 1.84 14.99
C ALA A 88 7.75 2.44 13.57
N TRP A 89 6.58 2.51 12.92
CA TRP A 89 6.41 3.14 11.62
C TRP A 89 4.98 3.67 11.45
N HIS A 90 4.75 4.48 10.43
CA HIS A 90 3.41 4.98 10.13
C HIS A 90 2.79 4.26 8.94
N LEU A 91 1.60 3.71 9.14
CA LEU A 91 0.69 3.35 8.07
C LEU A 91 -0.15 4.58 7.73
N VAL A 92 -0.18 4.95 6.43
CA VAL A 92 -0.93 6.14 5.99
C VAL A 92 -2.01 5.72 5.01
N ASP A 93 -3.26 6.04 5.35
CA ASP A 93 -4.42 5.80 4.49
C ASP A 93 -4.72 7.07 3.69
N LEU A 94 -4.32 7.08 2.42
CA LEU A 94 -4.60 8.18 1.50
C LEU A 94 -6.01 8.08 0.92
N PRO A 95 -6.62 9.23 0.61
CA PRO A 95 -7.84 9.24 -0.17
C PRO A 95 -7.60 8.57 -1.53
N GLY A 96 -8.59 7.81 -2.00
CA GLY A 96 -8.46 7.12 -3.28
C GLY A 96 -8.44 8.08 -4.45
N TYR A 97 -7.80 7.69 -5.54
CA TYR A 97 -7.94 8.37 -6.82
C TYR A 97 -9.16 7.83 -7.59
N GLY A 98 -9.64 8.56 -8.62
CA GLY A 98 -10.71 8.06 -9.49
C GLY A 98 -12.13 8.20 -8.94
N TYR A 99 -12.40 9.25 -8.17
CA TYR A 99 -13.76 9.59 -7.73
C TYR A 99 -14.65 10.01 -8.92
N ALA A 100 -15.26 9.03 -9.59
CA ALA A 100 -16.14 9.29 -10.73
C ALA A 100 -17.37 10.15 -10.38
N GLN A 101 -17.82 10.11 -9.12
CA GLN A 101 -19.00 10.85 -8.64
C GLN A 101 -18.67 12.24 -8.08
N ALA A 102 -17.40 12.59 -7.91
CA ALA A 102 -17.00 13.92 -7.45
C ALA A 102 -17.03 14.92 -8.60
N GLY A 103 -17.41 16.16 -8.30
CA GLY A 103 -17.28 17.27 -9.27
C GLY A 103 -15.84 17.50 -9.71
N GLN A 104 -15.64 18.07 -10.88
CA GLN A 104 -14.29 18.29 -11.46
C GLN A 104 -13.34 18.98 -10.48
N LYS A 105 -13.77 20.06 -9.84
CA LYS A 105 -12.96 20.83 -8.87
C LYS A 105 -12.48 19.95 -7.69
N GLN A 106 -13.36 19.09 -7.19
CA GLN A 106 -13.02 18.20 -6.07
C GLN A 106 -12.00 17.13 -6.50
N ARG A 107 -12.10 16.59 -7.72
CA ARG A 107 -11.13 15.65 -8.28
C ARG A 107 -9.75 16.28 -8.42
N GLU A 108 -9.68 17.51 -8.93
CA GLU A 108 -8.45 18.28 -9.08
C GLU A 108 -7.79 18.56 -7.72
N GLN A 109 -8.57 18.98 -6.72
CA GLN A 109 -8.07 19.21 -5.36
C GLN A 109 -7.51 17.93 -4.73
N LEU A 110 -8.20 16.80 -4.91
CA LEU A 110 -7.78 15.52 -4.39
C LEU A 110 -6.49 15.02 -5.07
N ARG A 111 -6.43 15.16 -6.38
CA ARG A 111 -5.23 14.85 -7.16
C ARG A 111 -4.04 15.68 -6.68
N ALA A 112 -4.19 16.99 -6.57
CA ALA A 112 -3.15 17.89 -6.10
C ALA A 112 -2.70 17.55 -4.67
N MET A 113 -3.62 17.15 -3.77
CA MET A 113 -3.27 16.67 -2.42
C MET A 113 -2.40 15.43 -2.46
N ILE A 114 -2.77 14.40 -3.25
CA ILE A 114 -2.03 13.16 -3.40
C ILE A 114 -0.64 13.43 -3.98
N GLU A 115 -0.56 14.19 -5.06
CA GLU A 115 0.69 14.55 -5.71
C GLU A 115 1.64 15.29 -4.74
N ARG A 116 1.11 16.28 -4.01
CA ARG A 116 1.89 17.00 -3.00
C ARG A 116 2.36 16.10 -1.86
N TYR A 117 1.53 15.16 -1.41
CA TYR A 117 1.95 14.19 -0.41
C TYR A 117 3.09 13.33 -0.94
N CYS A 118 2.96 12.75 -2.13
CA CYS A 118 4.00 11.92 -2.74
C CYS A 118 5.33 12.66 -2.92
N LEU A 119 5.30 13.93 -3.34
CA LEU A 119 6.51 14.67 -3.68
C LEU A 119 7.15 15.40 -2.50
N LEU A 120 6.39 15.76 -1.48
CA LEU A 120 6.87 16.64 -0.40
C LEU A 120 6.99 15.93 0.94
N ARG A 121 6.45 14.70 1.08
CA ARG A 121 6.45 13.98 2.35
C ARG A 121 7.79 13.28 2.57
N GLN A 122 8.67 13.88 3.36
CA GLN A 122 10.03 13.37 3.62
C GLN A 122 10.07 11.95 4.22
N PRO A 123 9.21 11.56 5.20
CA PRO A 123 9.20 10.22 5.76
C PRO A 123 8.59 9.15 4.84
N LEU A 124 8.00 9.49 3.70
CA LEU A 124 7.39 8.54 2.78
C LEU A 124 8.46 7.61 2.18
N VAL A 125 8.38 6.35 2.52
CA VAL A 125 9.31 5.31 2.05
C VAL A 125 8.77 4.59 0.81
N SER A 126 7.49 4.23 0.83
CA SER A 126 6.87 3.54 -0.31
C SER A 126 5.36 3.72 -0.33
N MET A 127 4.81 3.72 -1.56
CA MET A 127 3.38 3.70 -1.80
C MET A 127 2.91 2.27 -2.07
N PHE A 128 1.82 1.85 -1.46
CA PHE A 128 1.11 0.62 -1.84
C PHE A 128 -0.09 0.98 -2.71
N VAL A 129 0.00 0.69 -4.00
CA VAL A 129 -1.07 0.95 -4.97
C VAL A 129 -1.98 -0.27 -5.03
N LEU A 130 -3.19 -0.12 -4.49
CA LEU A 130 -4.17 -1.20 -4.39
C LEU A 130 -5.01 -1.32 -5.67
N ILE A 131 -5.10 -2.54 -6.17
CA ILE A 131 -5.83 -2.89 -7.39
C ILE A 131 -6.78 -4.05 -7.08
N ASP A 132 -8.04 -3.90 -7.43
CA ASP A 132 -9.01 -5.00 -7.34
C ASP A 132 -8.72 -6.02 -8.44
N CYS A 133 -8.24 -7.22 -8.06
CA CYS A 133 -7.79 -8.25 -8.99
C CYS A 133 -8.90 -8.81 -9.92
N ARG A 134 -10.16 -8.46 -9.67
CA ARG A 134 -11.30 -8.90 -10.49
C ARG A 134 -11.40 -8.17 -11.82
N HIS A 135 -10.74 -7.03 -11.95
CA HIS A 135 -10.79 -6.16 -13.13
C HIS A 135 -9.55 -6.33 -14.00
N GLU A 136 -9.72 -6.12 -15.28
CA GLU A 136 -8.62 -5.95 -16.23
C GLU A 136 -7.85 -4.65 -15.96
N PRO A 137 -6.64 -4.48 -16.52
CA PRO A 137 -5.86 -3.26 -16.38
C PRO A 137 -6.68 -2.01 -16.70
N GLN A 138 -6.81 -1.14 -15.72
CA GLN A 138 -7.57 0.10 -15.87
C GLN A 138 -6.63 1.25 -16.19
N ALA A 139 -6.96 2.04 -17.19
CA ALA A 139 -6.13 3.17 -17.64
C ALA A 139 -5.77 4.13 -16.49
N ILE A 140 -6.72 4.39 -15.58
CA ILE A 140 -6.47 5.28 -14.44
C ILE A 140 -5.45 4.73 -13.44
N ASP A 141 -5.41 3.40 -13.23
CA ASP A 141 -4.44 2.76 -12.35
C ASP A 141 -3.06 2.80 -13.01
N LEU A 142 -2.98 2.48 -14.32
CA LEU A 142 -1.73 2.51 -15.09
C LEU A 142 -1.15 3.92 -15.17
N GLN A 143 -1.96 4.94 -15.46
CA GLN A 143 -1.53 6.34 -15.50
C GLN A 143 -1.02 6.83 -14.14
N PHE A 144 -1.65 6.41 -13.03
CA PHE A 144 -1.17 6.77 -11.71
C PHE A 144 0.18 6.13 -11.39
N MET A 145 0.36 4.84 -11.72
CA MET A 145 1.64 4.14 -11.52
C MET A 145 2.75 4.73 -12.42
N GLU A 146 2.42 5.06 -13.68
CA GLU A 146 3.35 5.74 -14.60
C GLU A 146 3.80 7.08 -14.01
N TRP A 147 2.86 7.88 -13.51
CA TRP A 147 3.17 9.14 -12.84
C TRP A 147 4.08 8.95 -11.61
N LEU A 148 3.85 7.91 -10.79
CA LEU A 148 4.74 7.57 -9.66
C LEU A 148 6.16 7.26 -10.14
N GLY A 149 6.30 6.47 -11.21
CA GLY A 149 7.59 6.13 -11.80
C GLY A 149 8.33 7.35 -12.38
N GLU A 150 7.64 8.20 -13.14
CA GLU A 150 8.18 9.44 -13.70
C GLU A 150 8.69 10.42 -12.63
N ASN A 151 8.09 10.39 -11.43
CA ASN A 151 8.47 11.23 -10.30
C ASN A 151 9.37 10.51 -9.27
N GLU A 152 9.90 9.34 -9.61
CA GLU A 152 10.80 8.55 -8.76
C GLU A 152 10.21 8.24 -7.37
N VAL A 153 8.88 8.13 -7.26
CA VAL A 153 8.19 7.76 -6.01
C VAL A 153 8.18 6.23 -5.88
N PRO A 154 8.85 5.66 -4.88
CA PRO A 154 8.87 4.20 -4.71
C PRO A 154 7.46 3.66 -4.44
N PHE A 155 7.10 2.56 -5.11
CA PHE A 155 5.81 1.93 -4.88
C PHE A 155 5.83 0.43 -5.12
N ALA A 156 4.82 -0.25 -4.57
CA ALA A 156 4.52 -1.65 -4.82
C ALA A 156 3.04 -1.78 -5.22
N ILE A 157 2.72 -2.81 -5.99
CA ILE A 157 1.35 -3.12 -6.41
C ILE A 157 0.76 -4.15 -5.46
N VAL A 158 -0.45 -3.90 -4.97
CA VAL A 158 -1.17 -4.82 -4.09
C VAL A 158 -2.51 -5.19 -4.71
N PHE A 159 -2.58 -6.38 -5.29
CA PHE A 159 -3.84 -6.95 -5.75
C PHE A 159 -4.68 -7.38 -4.56
N THR A 160 -5.90 -6.88 -4.50
CA THR A 160 -6.86 -7.17 -3.42
C THR A 160 -7.96 -8.10 -3.89
N LYS A 161 -8.72 -8.67 -2.93
CA LYS A 161 -9.90 -9.52 -3.17
C LYS A 161 -9.60 -10.82 -3.94
N ALA A 162 -8.41 -11.39 -3.74
CA ALA A 162 -8.00 -12.62 -4.40
C ALA A 162 -8.94 -13.81 -4.14
N ASP A 163 -9.65 -13.80 -3.00
CA ASP A 163 -10.68 -14.79 -2.63
C ASP A 163 -11.91 -14.80 -3.55
N LYS A 164 -12.13 -13.75 -4.30
CA LYS A 164 -13.28 -13.62 -5.22
C LYS A 164 -13.04 -14.24 -6.60
N LEU A 165 -11.85 -14.79 -6.84
CA LEU A 165 -11.48 -15.42 -8.10
C LEU A 165 -10.97 -16.85 -7.88
N THR A 166 -11.08 -17.68 -8.90
CA THR A 166 -10.34 -18.95 -8.97
C THR A 166 -8.85 -18.67 -9.14
N LYS A 167 -7.99 -19.60 -8.71
CA LYS A 167 -6.53 -19.47 -8.85
C LYS A 167 -6.11 -19.18 -10.29
N SER A 168 -6.71 -19.87 -11.27
CA SER A 168 -6.40 -19.67 -12.68
C SER A 168 -6.80 -18.29 -13.17
N ARG A 169 -8.01 -17.79 -12.80
CA ARG A 169 -8.45 -16.46 -13.21
C ARG A 169 -7.62 -15.35 -12.56
N LEU A 170 -7.26 -15.52 -11.28
CA LEU A 170 -6.37 -14.61 -10.57
C LEU A 170 -5.01 -14.51 -11.28
N ALA A 171 -4.39 -15.65 -11.59
CA ALA A 171 -3.12 -15.68 -12.30
C ALA A 171 -3.19 -14.96 -13.66
N LEU A 172 -4.25 -15.20 -14.43
CA LEU A 172 -4.48 -14.53 -15.73
C LEU A 172 -4.62 -13.00 -15.57
N ASN A 173 -5.40 -12.55 -14.57
CA ASN A 173 -5.61 -11.11 -14.37
C ASN A 173 -4.33 -10.40 -13.89
N VAL A 174 -3.57 -11.01 -12.98
CA VAL A 174 -2.28 -10.48 -12.53
C VAL A 174 -1.29 -10.42 -13.69
N GLU A 175 -1.22 -11.47 -14.50
CA GLU A 175 -0.35 -11.51 -15.66
C GLU A 175 -0.74 -10.48 -16.72
N ALA A 176 -2.04 -10.24 -16.94
CA ALA A 176 -2.51 -9.18 -17.84
C ALA A 176 -2.00 -7.78 -17.40
N TYR A 177 -2.00 -7.50 -16.09
CA TYR A 177 -1.38 -6.26 -15.57
C TYR A 177 0.12 -6.21 -15.81
N ARG A 178 0.83 -7.31 -15.52
CA ARG A 178 2.28 -7.40 -15.76
C ARG A 178 2.64 -7.13 -17.21
N GLN A 179 1.97 -7.80 -18.13
CA GLN A 179 2.19 -7.63 -19.57
C GLN A 179 1.89 -6.20 -20.02
N LYS A 180 0.79 -5.63 -19.54
CA LYS A 180 0.42 -4.25 -19.89
C LYS A 180 1.44 -3.22 -19.38
N MET A 181 1.99 -3.42 -18.20
CA MET A 181 3.05 -2.54 -17.69
C MET A 181 4.37 -2.72 -18.44
N LEU A 182 4.74 -3.95 -18.79
CA LEU A 182 5.97 -4.24 -19.55
C LEU A 182 5.99 -3.65 -20.95
N GLU A 183 4.86 -3.12 -21.46
CA GLU A 183 4.86 -2.34 -22.71
C GLU A 183 5.66 -1.03 -22.55
N THR A 184 5.78 -0.48 -21.35
CA THR A 184 6.43 0.82 -21.07
C THR A 184 7.49 0.76 -19.97
N TRP A 185 7.47 -0.27 -19.11
CA TRP A 185 8.39 -0.44 -17.99
C TRP A 185 9.50 -1.44 -18.31
N VAL A 186 10.75 -1.10 -17.96
CA VAL A 186 11.90 -2.02 -18.07
C VAL A 186 11.85 -3.06 -16.95
N GLU A 187 11.50 -2.65 -15.74
CA GLU A 187 11.38 -3.50 -14.57
C GLU A 187 10.09 -3.16 -13.82
N LEU A 188 9.41 -4.20 -13.33
CA LEU A 188 8.16 -4.02 -12.61
C LEU A 188 8.43 -3.79 -11.11
N PRO A 189 7.63 -2.94 -10.45
CA PRO A 189 7.66 -2.80 -9.00
C PRO A 189 7.28 -4.13 -8.32
N PRO A 190 7.57 -4.29 -7.01
CA PRO A 190 7.11 -5.44 -6.24
C PRO A 190 5.59 -5.62 -6.35
N ILE A 191 5.14 -6.87 -6.47
CA ILE A 191 3.73 -7.22 -6.65
C ILE A 191 3.31 -8.17 -5.53
N PHE A 192 2.23 -7.83 -4.84
CA PHE A 192 1.60 -8.64 -3.80
C PHE A 192 0.18 -9.02 -4.18
N VAL A 193 -0.26 -10.21 -3.77
CA VAL A 193 -1.62 -10.68 -3.97
C VAL A 193 -2.26 -10.91 -2.61
N THR A 194 -3.37 -10.23 -2.33
CA THR A 194 -3.96 -10.22 -0.99
C THR A 194 -5.46 -10.55 -0.97
N SER A 195 -5.90 -11.09 0.15
CA SER A 195 -7.31 -11.18 0.51
C SER A 195 -7.48 -10.85 1.98
N ALA A 196 -8.10 -9.71 2.27
CA ALA A 196 -8.41 -9.32 3.64
C ALA A 196 -9.40 -10.27 4.33
N GLU A 197 -10.26 -10.96 3.55
CA GLU A 197 -11.23 -11.93 4.08
C GLU A 197 -10.57 -13.25 4.50
N LYS A 198 -9.48 -13.63 3.85
CA LYS A 198 -8.78 -14.90 4.06
C LYS A 198 -7.39 -14.77 4.69
N GLY A 199 -6.95 -13.57 5.02
CA GLY A 199 -5.60 -13.31 5.54
C GLY A 199 -4.48 -13.63 4.54
N ILE A 200 -4.77 -13.69 3.24
CA ILE A 200 -3.77 -14.01 2.21
C ILE A 200 -2.89 -12.78 1.96
N GLY A 201 -1.57 -13.01 1.84
CA GLY A 201 -0.59 -11.99 1.47
C GLY A 201 -0.19 -11.04 2.61
N GLU A 202 -0.67 -11.28 3.84
CA GLU A 202 -0.33 -10.48 5.02
C GLU A 202 1.16 -10.61 5.36
N SER A 203 1.63 -11.84 5.52
CA SER A 203 3.02 -12.12 5.89
C SER A 203 4.02 -11.60 4.87
N GLU A 204 3.72 -11.73 3.58
CA GLU A 204 4.57 -11.26 2.49
C GLU A 204 4.68 -9.73 2.48
N LEU A 205 3.55 -9.04 2.69
CA LEU A 205 3.51 -7.58 2.70
C LEU A 205 4.23 -7.02 3.93
N LEU A 206 4.03 -7.60 5.11
CA LEU A 206 4.72 -7.21 6.34
C LEU A 206 6.22 -7.51 6.27
N ALA A 207 6.63 -8.65 5.72
CA ALA A 207 8.03 -8.99 5.52
C ALA A 207 8.74 -7.99 4.57
N TYR A 208 8.04 -7.52 3.53
CA TYR A 208 8.56 -6.48 2.64
C TYR A 208 8.81 -5.17 3.42
N ILE A 209 7.81 -4.70 4.19
CA ILE A 209 7.94 -3.47 5.01
C ILE A 209 9.13 -3.59 5.97
N GLU A 210 9.24 -4.73 6.66
CA GLU A 210 10.34 -4.98 7.59
C GLU A 210 11.70 -5.00 6.89
N GLY A 211 11.80 -5.65 5.74
CA GLY A 211 13.02 -5.67 4.93
C GLY A 211 13.48 -4.27 4.58
N VAL A 212 12.57 -3.42 4.11
CA VAL A 212 12.87 -2.02 3.78
C VAL A 212 13.28 -1.22 5.04
N ASN A 213 12.59 -1.40 6.17
CA ASN A 213 12.96 -0.71 7.42
C ASN A 213 14.37 -1.07 7.87
N ARG A 214 14.76 -2.35 7.82
CA ARG A 214 16.12 -2.78 8.15
C ARG A 214 17.19 -2.17 7.23
N GLU A 215 16.87 -2.03 5.94
CA GLU A 215 17.76 -1.36 5.00
C GLU A 215 17.93 0.12 5.33
N LEU A 216 16.86 0.81 5.73
CA LEU A 216 16.94 2.21 6.16
C LEU A 216 17.80 2.37 7.41
N GLU A 217 17.60 1.51 8.42
CA GLU A 217 18.42 1.50 9.65
C GLU A 217 19.90 1.25 9.37
N SER A 218 20.24 0.43 8.37
CA SER A 218 21.61 0.12 8.02
C SER A 218 22.35 1.25 7.29
N ARG A 219 21.61 2.24 6.76
CA ARG A 219 22.16 3.38 5.98
C ARG A 219 22.26 4.67 6.81
N GLY A 220 21.63 4.73 7.97
CA GLY A 220 21.62 5.89 8.87
C GLY A 220 22.61 5.72 10.02
#